data_fabe7b5eee9e823964b8fa64f04d596d
#
_entry.id   fabe7b5eee9e823964b8fa64f04d596d
#
_cell.length_a   1.000
_cell.length_b   1.000
_cell.length_c   1.000
_cell.angle_alpha   90.00
_cell.angle_beta   90.00
_cell.angle_gamma   90.00
#
_symmetry.space_group_name_H-M   'P 1'
#
loop_
_entity.id
_entity.type
_entity.pdbx_description
1 polymer ?
#
loop_
_entity_poly.entity_id
_entity_poly.type
_entity_poly.pdbx_seq_one_letter_code
_entity_poly.pdbx_strand_id
1 'polypeptide(L)'
;GDDYGDVYGAAYMWNKDIETTMPGGDIAFEKFYQSVFYANVVLENIDQAAGMELNEVNVERTRQNIKGEAYALRAYSHFYLVNLYAKPYDPETCATDPGIPLNLSTAAEDKAYTRNSVKEVYDLIVGDLKEGVRLMEANPVSKPAKLKFDALSARALLARVYLYMQQW
;
A
#
# COMPACT_ATOMS: atom_id res chain seq x y z
N GLY A 1 2.10 19.12 30.28
CA GLY A 1 1.56 17.81 30.59
C GLY A 1 1.27 17.11 29.29
N ASP A 2 1.92 15.99 29.08
CA ASP A 2 1.97 15.29 27.80
C ASP A 2 0.65 14.60 27.52
N ASP A 3 -0.07 15.11 26.55
CA ASP A 3 -1.39 14.64 26.05
C ASP A 3 -1.32 13.28 25.32
N TYR A 4 -0.17 12.60 25.34
CA TYR A 4 0.01 11.29 24.70
C TYR A 4 -0.68 10.14 25.46
N GLY A 5 -1.01 10.31 26.72
CA GLY A 5 -1.67 9.29 27.54
C GLY A 5 -3.11 8.99 27.10
N ASP A 6 -3.83 9.98 26.61
CA ASP A 6 -5.26 9.81 26.24
C ASP A 6 -5.47 9.18 24.86
N VAL A 7 -4.54 9.36 23.93
CA VAL A 7 -4.68 8.80 22.56
C VAL A 7 -4.64 7.27 22.57
N TYR A 8 -3.80 6.68 23.40
CA TYR A 8 -3.71 5.21 23.51
C TYR A 8 -4.59 4.62 24.62
N GLY A 9 -5.10 5.45 25.51
CA GLY A 9 -5.97 5.02 26.61
C GLY A 9 -7.23 4.33 26.12
N ALA A 10 -7.91 4.90 25.14
CA ALA A 10 -9.12 4.33 24.55
C ALA A 10 -8.85 2.98 23.86
N ALA A 11 -7.70 2.84 23.18
CA ALA A 11 -7.26 1.58 22.57
C ALA A 11 -6.92 0.54 23.61
N TYR A 12 -6.18 0.93 24.66
CA TYR A 12 -5.80 0.05 25.77
C TYR A 12 -7.01 -0.47 26.53
N MET A 13 -8.03 0.35 26.69
CA MET A 13 -9.29 -0.01 27.38
C MET A 13 -10.30 -0.74 26.48
N TRP A 14 -9.94 -1.06 25.22
CA TRP A 14 -10.82 -1.71 24.24
C TRP A 14 -12.16 -0.95 24.08
N ASN A 15 -12.10 0.38 24.04
CA ASN A 15 -13.29 1.20 23.91
C ASN A 15 -13.97 0.95 22.55
N LYS A 16 -15.28 0.67 22.59
CA LYS A 16 -16.06 0.38 21.39
C LYS A 16 -16.12 1.55 20.42
N ASP A 17 -16.06 2.79 20.92
CA ASP A 17 -16.17 4.02 20.15
C ASP A 17 -14.81 4.71 19.95
N ILE A 18 -13.75 3.91 19.79
CA ILE A 18 -12.36 4.39 19.68
C ILE A 18 -12.19 5.43 18.54
N GLU A 19 -12.88 5.22 17.41
CA GLU A 19 -12.82 6.11 16.25
C GLU A 19 -13.35 7.52 16.55
N THR A 20 -14.35 7.63 17.43
CA THR A 20 -14.98 8.91 17.80
C THR A 20 -14.26 9.59 18.97
N THR A 21 -13.46 8.86 19.73
CA THR A 21 -12.77 9.36 20.94
C THR A 21 -11.32 9.73 20.68
N MET A 22 -10.74 9.37 19.54
CA MET A 22 -9.36 9.75 19.18
C MET A 22 -9.29 11.21 18.70
N PRO A 23 -8.52 12.09 19.38
CA PRO A 23 -8.24 13.42 18.85
C PRO A 23 -7.48 13.33 17.53
N GLY A 24 -7.99 13.97 16.45
CA GLY A 24 -7.30 14.05 15.16
C GLY A 24 -7.79 13.10 14.08
N GLY A 25 -8.88 12.36 14.29
CA GLY A 25 -9.47 11.49 13.27
C GLY A 25 -8.75 10.13 13.13
N ASP A 26 -9.05 9.41 12.06
CA ASP A 26 -8.47 8.10 11.80
C ASP A 26 -7.06 8.21 11.22
N ILE A 27 -6.07 8.23 12.11
CA ILE A 27 -4.65 8.35 11.76
C ILE A 27 -4.21 7.21 10.83
N ALA A 28 -4.72 5.99 11.02
CA ALA A 28 -4.33 4.85 10.19
C ALA A 28 -4.82 5.03 8.75
N PHE A 29 -6.06 5.44 8.57
CA PHE A 29 -6.64 5.75 7.27
C PHE A 29 -5.81 6.82 6.53
N GLU A 30 -5.55 7.94 7.20
CA GLU A 30 -4.78 9.05 6.64
C GLU A 30 -3.36 8.60 6.23
N LYS A 31 -2.64 7.90 7.12
CA LYS A 31 -1.24 7.51 6.88
C LYS A 31 -1.08 6.48 5.78
N PHE A 32 -1.99 5.52 5.67
CA PHE A 32 -1.96 4.56 4.58
C PHE A 32 -2.29 5.21 3.23
N TYR A 33 -3.31 6.11 3.15
CA TYR A 33 -3.56 6.85 1.91
C TYR A 33 -2.45 7.83 1.55
N GLN A 34 -1.78 8.44 2.54
CA GLN A 34 -0.57 9.23 2.30
C GLN A 34 0.54 8.37 1.68
N SER A 35 0.71 7.13 2.14
CA SER A 35 1.68 6.19 1.56
C SER A 35 1.29 5.79 0.13
N VAL A 36 0.00 5.57 -0.14
CA VAL A 36 -0.52 5.34 -1.50
C VAL A 36 -0.20 6.53 -2.40
N PHE A 37 -0.44 7.76 -1.94
CA PHE A 37 -0.14 8.97 -2.70
C PHE A 37 1.35 9.05 -3.07
N TYR A 38 2.26 8.86 -2.11
CA TYR A 38 3.70 8.88 -2.40
C TYR A 38 4.13 7.77 -3.36
N ALA A 39 3.55 6.58 -3.24
CA ALA A 39 3.80 5.50 -4.20
C ALA A 39 3.35 5.90 -5.61
N ASN A 40 2.18 6.53 -5.77
CA ASN A 40 1.71 7.04 -7.06
C ASN A 40 2.64 8.12 -7.61
N VAL A 41 3.12 9.07 -6.78
CA VAL A 41 4.11 10.08 -7.20
C VAL A 41 5.35 9.41 -7.79
N VAL A 42 5.87 8.36 -7.14
CA VAL A 42 7.01 7.62 -7.69
C VAL A 42 6.64 6.95 -9.01
N LEU A 43 5.52 6.23 -9.07
CA LEU A 43 5.10 5.48 -10.26
C LEU A 43 4.86 6.36 -11.49
N GLU A 44 4.35 7.58 -11.29
CA GLU A 44 4.10 8.54 -12.37
C GLU A 44 5.38 9.22 -12.88
N ASN A 45 6.42 9.37 -12.05
CA ASN A 45 7.58 10.21 -12.37
C ASN A 45 8.89 9.45 -12.51
N ILE A 46 9.01 8.22 -12.01
CA ILE A 46 10.30 7.51 -11.90
C ILE A 46 10.98 7.27 -13.26
N ASP A 47 10.22 7.05 -14.31
CA ASP A 47 10.76 6.75 -15.63
C ASP A 47 11.47 7.98 -16.26
N GLN A 48 11.14 9.19 -15.79
CA GLN A 48 11.74 10.46 -16.22
C GLN A 48 12.74 11.02 -15.20
N ALA A 49 12.90 10.38 -14.03
CA ALA A 49 13.79 10.87 -13.00
C ALA A 49 15.25 10.81 -13.43
N ALA A 50 15.99 11.92 -13.24
CA ALA A 50 17.42 11.95 -13.48
C ALA A 50 18.16 11.01 -12.51
N GLY A 51 19.12 10.25 -13.02
CA GLY A 51 20.00 9.43 -12.20
C GLY A 51 21.16 10.25 -11.64
N MET A 52 21.60 9.91 -10.43
CA MET A 52 22.79 10.50 -9.82
C MET A 52 24.08 9.72 -10.11
N GLU A 53 23.98 8.58 -10.80
CA GLU A 53 25.12 7.73 -11.13
C GLU A 53 25.68 8.07 -12.51
N LEU A 54 27.01 7.88 -12.68
CA LEU A 54 27.71 8.12 -13.94
C LEU A 54 27.46 7.02 -14.99
N ASN A 55 26.81 5.92 -14.63
CA ASN A 55 26.55 4.77 -15.49
C ASN A 55 25.05 4.63 -15.75
N GLU A 56 24.61 4.88 -16.96
CA GLU A 56 23.20 4.81 -17.38
C GLU A 56 22.55 3.44 -17.10
N VAL A 57 23.29 2.34 -17.24
CA VAL A 57 22.77 1.00 -16.98
C VAL A 57 22.42 0.83 -15.49
N ASN A 58 23.23 1.37 -14.60
CA ASN A 58 22.95 1.34 -13.17
C ASN A 58 21.79 2.26 -12.81
N VAL A 59 21.69 3.40 -13.46
CA VAL A 59 20.56 4.34 -13.31
C VAL A 59 19.24 3.65 -13.64
N GLU A 60 19.17 3.02 -14.82
CA GLU A 60 17.95 2.34 -15.25
C GLU A 60 17.59 1.16 -14.35
N ARG A 61 18.56 0.35 -13.97
CA ARG A 61 18.37 -0.74 -13.00
C ARG A 61 17.81 -0.21 -11.68
N THR A 62 18.36 0.88 -11.18
CA THR A 62 17.91 1.49 -9.92
C THR A 62 16.49 2.05 -10.05
N ARG A 63 16.16 2.71 -11.17
CA ARG A 63 14.80 3.19 -11.45
C ARG A 63 13.79 2.07 -11.43
N GLN A 64 14.04 0.99 -12.16
CA GLN A 64 13.14 -0.16 -12.25
C GLN A 64 12.99 -0.86 -10.90
N ASN A 65 14.06 -0.94 -10.12
CA ASN A 65 14.00 -1.48 -8.77
C ASN A 65 13.13 -0.60 -7.83
N ILE A 66 13.32 0.72 -7.84
CA ILE A 66 12.52 1.68 -7.06
C ILE A 66 11.05 1.64 -7.51
N LYS A 67 10.80 1.51 -8.81
CA LYS A 67 9.44 1.33 -9.34
C LYS A 67 8.77 0.08 -8.75
N GLY A 68 9.53 -1.02 -8.66
CA GLY A 68 9.07 -2.26 -8.02
C GLY A 68 8.78 -2.07 -6.53
N GLU A 69 9.62 -1.33 -5.80
CA GLU A 69 9.36 -0.98 -4.40
C GLU A 69 8.08 -0.16 -4.23
N ALA A 70 7.85 0.81 -5.13
CA ALA A 70 6.64 1.66 -5.09
C ALA A 70 5.36 0.84 -5.31
N TYR A 71 5.37 -0.11 -6.25
CA TYR A 71 4.26 -1.05 -6.43
C TYR A 71 4.02 -1.87 -5.15
N ALA A 72 5.08 -2.44 -4.55
CA ALA A 72 4.95 -3.23 -3.33
C ALA A 72 4.43 -2.39 -2.14
N LEU A 73 4.87 -1.14 -2.00
CA LEU A 73 4.41 -0.22 -0.96
C LEU A 73 2.94 0.16 -1.16
N ARG A 74 2.52 0.42 -2.40
CA ARG A 74 1.12 0.73 -2.72
C ARG A 74 0.20 -0.45 -2.40
N ALA A 75 0.60 -1.64 -2.80
CA ALA A 75 -0.12 -2.87 -2.47
C ALA A 75 -0.20 -3.12 -0.96
N TYR A 76 0.90 -2.94 -0.24
CA TYR A 76 0.94 -3.05 1.22
C TYR A 76 -0.08 -2.12 1.88
N SER A 77 -0.09 -0.86 1.46
CA SER A 77 -0.98 0.15 2.03
C SER A 77 -2.46 -0.18 1.75
N HIS A 78 -2.79 -0.57 0.52
CA HIS A 78 -4.15 -1.00 0.18
C HIS A 78 -4.56 -2.29 0.91
N PHE A 79 -3.63 -3.23 1.12
CA PHE A 79 -3.91 -4.46 1.85
C PHE A 79 -4.31 -4.18 3.31
N TYR A 80 -3.60 -3.28 3.99
CA TYR A 80 -3.99 -2.89 5.34
C TYR A 80 -5.29 -2.08 5.36
N LEU A 81 -5.48 -1.14 4.42
CA LEU A 81 -6.71 -0.37 4.32
C LEU A 81 -7.94 -1.28 4.12
N VAL A 82 -7.89 -2.22 3.19
CA VAL A 82 -9.05 -3.10 2.94
C VAL A 82 -9.37 -3.99 4.12
N ASN A 83 -8.34 -4.47 4.85
CA ASN A 83 -8.54 -5.31 6.03
C ASN A 83 -9.03 -4.53 7.25
N LEU A 84 -8.74 -3.23 7.37
CA LEU A 84 -9.21 -2.39 8.46
C LEU A 84 -10.61 -1.81 8.21
N TYR A 85 -10.95 -1.52 6.94
CA TYR A 85 -12.13 -0.70 6.61
C TYR A 85 -13.17 -1.38 5.72
N ALA A 86 -12.95 -2.66 5.36
CA ALA A 86 -13.91 -3.44 4.58
C ALA A 86 -14.18 -4.79 5.23
N LYS A 87 -15.15 -5.52 4.67
CA LYS A 87 -15.36 -6.91 5.07
C LYS A 87 -14.17 -7.79 4.67
N PRO A 88 -13.94 -8.90 5.38
CA PRO A 88 -13.01 -9.92 4.94
C PRO A 88 -13.32 -10.38 3.51
N TYR A 89 -12.28 -10.78 2.78
CA TYR A 89 -12.47 -11.34 1.44
C TYR A 89 -13.28 -12.65 1.51
N ASP A 90 -14.38 -12.67 0.77
CA ASP A 90 -15.20 -13.86 0.59
C ASP A 90 -15.37 -14.08 -0.92
N PRO A 91 -14.96 -15.24 -1.49
CA PRO A 91 -15.06 -15.52 -2.91
C PRO A 91 -16.47 -15.38 -3.49
N GLU A 92 -17.50 -15.61 -2.66
CA GLU A 92 -18.91 -15.55 -3.10
C GLU A 92 -19.45 -14.11 -3.15
N THR A 93 -18.96 -13.22 -2.28
CA THR A 93 -19.53 -11.86 -2.12
C THR A 93 -18.57 -10.72 -2.43
N CYS A 94 -17.25 -10.98 -2.53
CA CYS A 94 -16.23 -9.95 -2.72
C CYS A 94 -16.47 -9.02 -3.93
N ALA A 95 -17.15 -9.48 -4.96
CA ALA A 95 -17.46 -8.70 -6.15
C ALA A 95 -18.50 -7.59 -5.88
N THR A 96 -19.33 -7.76 -4.85
CA THR A 96 -20.39 -6.81 -4.47
C THR A 96 -20.17 -6.15 -3.12
N ASP A 97 -19.35 -6.76 -2.25
CA ASP A 97 -19.03 -6.15 -0.96
C ASP A 97 -18.23 -4.87 -1.15
N PRO A 98 -18.63 -3.77 -0.46
CA PRO A 98 -17.92 -2.51 -0.56
C PRO A 98 -16.54 -2.61 0.09
N GLY A 99 -15.51 -2.39 -0.71
CA GLY A 99 -14.11 -2.32 -0.29
C GLY A 99 -13.71 -0.91 0.16
N ILE A 100 -12.67 -0.37 -0.44
CA ILE A 100 -12.13 0.97 -0.18
C ILE A 100 -12.02 1.76 -1.49
N PRO A 101 -11.95 3.10 -1.45
CA PRO A 101 -11.63 3.89 -2.64
C PRO A 101 -10.23 3.57 -3.18
N LEU A 102 -10.12 3.36 -4.49
CA LEU A 102 -8.84 3.24 -5.16
C LEU A 102 -8.50 4.58 -5.82
N ASN A 103 -7.45 5.23 -5.31
CA ASN A 103 -6.89 6.42 -5.93
C ASN A 103 -5.50 6.06 -6.50
N LEU A 104 -5.41 6.01 -7.83
CA LEU A 104 -4.19 5.60 -8.56
C LEU A 104 -3.49 6.79 -9.25
N SER A 105 -3.96 8.02 -9.01
CA SER A 105 -3.42 9.24 -9.59
C SER A 105 -3.00 10.23 -8.52
N THR A 106 -2.03 11.07 -8.83
CA THR A 106 -1.63 12.22 -7.99
C THR A 106 -2.41 13.49 -8.31
N ALA A 107 -3.22 13.47 -9.38
CA ALA A 107 -4.05 14.61 -9.75
C ALA A 107 -5.08 14.91 -8.66
N ALA A 108 -5.16 16.17 -8.24
CA ALA A 108 -6.24 16.63 -7.38
C ALA A 108 -7.51 16.69 -8.23
N GLU A 109 -8.41 15.75 -8.02
CA GLU A 109 -9.72 15.75 -8.66
C GLU A 109 -10.79 16.14 -7.63
N ASP A 110 -11.58 17.15 -7.98
CA ASP A 110 -12.75 17.55 -7.17
C ASP A 110 -13.92 16.60 -7.47
N LYS A 111 -13.76 15.35 -7.04
CA LYS A 111 -14.80 14.33 -7.17
C LYS A 111 -15.00 13.57 -5.86
N ALA A 112 -16.25 13.18 -5.62
CA ALA A 112 -16.53 12.23 -4.54
C ALA A 112 -15.91 10.87 -4.86
N TYR A 113 -15.07 10.37 -3.98
CA TYR A 113 -14.53 9.02 -4.10
C TYR A 113 -15.61 8.01 -3.72
N THR A 114 -15.87 7.06 -4.61
CA THR A 114 -16.72 5.90 -4.34
C THR A 114 -15.85 4.71 -3.90
N ARG A 115 -16.41 3.83 -3.08
CA ARG A 115 -15.74 2.60 -2.68
C ARG A 115 -15.75 1.61 -3.85
N ASN A 116 -14.59 1.10 -4.20
CA ASN A 116 -14.47 -0.04 -5.08
C ASN A 116 -14.91 -1.32 -4.36
N SER A 117 -15.21 -2.38 -5.09
CA SER A 117 -15.50 -3.68 -4.48
C SER A 117 -14.27 -4.28 -3.80
N VAL A 118 -14.46 -5.14 -2.83
CA VAL A 118 -13.37 -5.90 -2.19
C VAL A 118 -12.55 -6.64 -3.24
N LYS A 119 -13.21 -7.24 -4.24
CA LYS A 119 -12.55 -7.94 -5.36
C LYS A 119 -11.60 -7.02 -6.14
N GLU A 120 -12.08 -5.84 -6.56
CA GLU A 120 -11.25 -4.88 -7.32
C GLU A 120 -10.03 -4.43 -6.53
N VAL A 121 -10.17 -4.23 -5.22
CA VAL A 121 -9.07 -3.87 -4.35
C VAL A 121 -8.03 -4.99 -4.28
N TYR A 122 -8.45 -6.24 -4.07
CA TYR A 122 -7.54 -7.38 -4.03
C TYR A 122 -6.90 -7.67 -5.39
N ASP A 123 -7.61 -7.50 -6.48
CA ASP A 123 -7.06 -7.62 -7.85
C ASP A 123 -5.93 -6.61 -8.07
N LEU A 124 -6.10 -5.36 -7.64
CA LEU A 124 -5.04 -4.34 -7.68
C LEU A 124 -3.84 -4.74 -6.81
N ILE A 125 -4.07 -5.17 -5.56
CA ILE A 125 -3.02 -5.58 -4.64
C ILE A 125 -2.17 -6.70 -5.25
N VAL A 126 -2.82 -7.72 -5.80
CA VAL A 126 -2.13 -8.86 -6.44
C VAL A 126 -1.36 -8.41 -7.68
N GLY A 127 -1.96 -7.56 -8.50
CA GLY A 127 -1.33 -7.00 -9.69
C GLY A 127 -0.06 -6.20 -9.35
N ASP A 128 -0.16 -5.28 -8.40
CA ASP A 128 0.94 -4.46 -7.92
C ASP A 128 2.08 -5.32 -7.32
N LEU A 129 1.76 -6.32 -6.51
CA LEU A 129 2.77 -7.20 -5.92
C LEU A 129 3.48 -8.05 -6.98
N LYS A 130 2.76 -8.59 -7.96
CA LYS A 130 3.37 -9.34 -9.06
C LYS A 130 4.31 -8.48 -9.88
N GLU A 131 3.89 -7.27 -10.23
CA GLU A 131 4.73 -6.34 -10.98
C GLU A 131 5.92 -5.87 -10.16
N GLY A 132 5.72 -5.55 -8.89
CA GLY A 132 6.79 -5.19 -7.97
C GLY A 132 7.86 -6.27 -7.85
N VAL A 133 7.46 -7.53 -7.66
CA VAL A 133 8.38 -8.69 -7.63
C VAL A 133 9.14 -8.80 -8.94
N ARG A 134 8.43 -8.78 -10.09
CA ARG A 134 9.03 -8.88 -11.41
C ARG A 134 10.11 -7.83 -11.66
N LEU A 135 9.81 -6.58 -11.33
CA LEU A 135 10.74 -5.46 -11.52
C LEU A 135 11.98 -5.58 -10.62
N MET A 136 11.80 -5.90 -9.33
CA MET A 136 12.90 -6.01 -8.39
C MET A 136 13.80 -7.22 -8.67
N GLU A 137 13.25 -8.35 -9.16
CA GLU A 137 14.04 -9.53 -9.54
C GLU A 137 14.83 -9.30 -10.82
N ALA A 138 14.22 -8.65 -11.83
CA ALA A 138 14.91 -8.32 -13.07
C ALA A 138 16.01 -7.25 -12.87
N ASN A 139 15.89 -6.42 -11.83
CA ASN A 139 16.75 -5.27 -11.58
C ASN A 139 17.30 -5.27 -10.13
N PRO A 140 18.09 -6.27 -9.74
CA PRO A 140 18.56 -6.36 -8.37
C PRO A 140 19.54 -5.23 -8.04
N VAL A 141 19.36 -4.60 -6.88
CA VAL A 141 20.26 -3.58 -6.32
C VAL A 141 20.62 -3.93 -4.88
N SER A 142 21.84 -3.55 -4.48
CA SER A 142 22.25 -3.70 -3.08
C SER A 142 21.50 -2.69 -2.21
N LYS A 143 20.78 -3.17 -1.19
CA LYS A 143 20.01 -2.33 -0.27
C LYS A 143 20.60 -2.41 1.13
N PRO A 144 21.22 -1.34 1.63
CA PRO A 144 21.77 -1.34 2.98
C PRO A 144 20.69 -1.26 4.07
N ALA A 145 19.47 -0.84 3.73
CA ALA A 145 18.40 -0.63 4.71
C ALA A 145 17.48 -1.85 4.81
N LYS A 146 17.34 -2.38 6.02
CA LYS A 146 16.46 -3.54 6.33
C LYS A 146 14.95 -3.23 6.29
N LEU A 147 14.58 -1.95 6.16
CA LEU A 147 13.18 -1.50 6.19
C LEU A 147 12.62 -1.15 4.80
N LYS A 148 13.27 -1.62 3.74
CA LYS A 148 12.79 -1.43 2.36
C LYS A 148 12.22 -2.73 1.81
N PHE A 149 11.25 -2.62 0.89
CA PHE A 149 10.81 -3.77 0.14
C PHE A 149 11.94 -4.30 -0.76
N ASP A 150 12.03 -5.61 -0.82
CA ASP A 150 12.77 -6.36 -1.82
C ASP A 150 11.85 -7.41 -2.44
N ALA A 151 12.32 -8.13 -3.44
CA ALA A 151 11.51 -9.13 -4.11
C ALA A 151 11.03 -10.24 -3.16
N LEU A 152 11.84 -10.59 -2.15
CA LEU A 152 11.50 -11.65 -1.18
C LEU A 152 10.37 -11.20 -0.25
N SER A 153 10.47 -9.99 0.32
CA SER A 153 9.44 -9.43 1.19
C SER A 153 8.12 -9.17 0.44
N ALA A 154 8.19 -8.73 -0.83
CA ALA A 154 7.02 -8.58 -1.68
C ALA A 154 6.36 -9.93 -2.01
N ARG A 155 7.14 -10.99 -2.25
CA ARG A 155 6.61 -12.37 -2.42
C ARG A 155 5.96 -12.88 -1.13
N ALA A 156 6.58 -12.63 0.03
CA ALA A 156 6.00 -13.02 1.31
C ALA A 156 4.66 -12.32 1.58
N LEU A 157 4.56 -11.03 1.21
CA LEU A 157 3.29 -10.31 1.28
C LEU A 157 2.27 -10.88 0.28
N LEU A 158 2.66 -11.19 -0.96
CA LEU A 158 1.79 -11.80 -1.96
C LEU A 158 1.22 -13.15 -1.48
N ALA A 159 2.06 -13.99 -0.87
CA ALA A 159 1.62 -15.25 -0.28
C ALA A 159 0.59 -15.02 0.82
N ARG A 160 0.81 -14.02 1.71
CA ARG A 160 -0.17 -13.62 2.72
C ARG A 160 -1.48 -13.14 2.10
N VAL A 161 -1.43 -12.33 1.04
CA VAL A 161 -2.63 -11.87 0.33
C VAL A 161 -3.43 -13.05 -0.20
N TYR A 162 -2.78 -14.05 -0.82
CA TYR A 162 -3.47 -15.25 -1.30
C TYR A 162 -4.11 -16.07 -0.18
N LEU A 163 -3.46 -16.16 1.00
CA LEU A 163 -4.08 -16.78 2.17
C LEU A 163 -5.38 -16.06 2.58
N TYR A 164 -5.38 -14.73 2.57
CA TYR A 164 -6.58 -13.93 2.88
C TYR A 164 -7.67 -14.09 1.83
N MET A 165 -7.30 -14.33 0.57
CA MET A 165 -8.23 -14.63 -0.54
C MET A 165 -8.71 -16.09 -0.54
N GLN A 166 -8.29 -16.92 0.43
CA GLN A 166 -8.58 -18.37 0.51
C GLN A 166 -8.07 -19.14 -0.72
N GLN A 167 -7.00 -18.66 -1.35
CA GLN A 167 -6.34 -19.30 -2.50
C GLN A 167 -5.08 -20.01 -2.01
N TRP A 168 -5.17 -21.30 -1.82
CA TRP A 168 -4.08 -22.19 -1.39
C TRP A 168 -3.44 -22.93 -2.55
#